data_7e4415b0ba4b22f7547e6699ca2a4267
#
_entry.id   7e4415b0ba4b22f7547e6699ca2a4267
#
_cell.length_a   1.000
_cell.length_b   1.000
_cell.length_c   1.000
_cell.angle_alpha   90.00
_cell.angle_beta   90.00
_cell.angle_gamma   90.00
#
_symmetry.space_group_name_H-M   'P 1'
#
loop_
_entity.id
_entity.type
_entity.pdbx_description
1 polymer ?
#
loop_
_entity_poly.entity_id
_entity_poly.type
_entity_poly.pdbx_seq_one_letter_code
_entity_poly.pdbx_strand_id
1 'polypeptide(L)'
;MRRPAVAGSFYPAQKAELGAQIAESLSRAGLALKLGNARDIAAAVCPHAGYMYSGWVAAFSYSRIAAAFSKPPVFVIVGPNHTGQGSPVALSQQDWDTPLGIAKNDAEFGKEIVKCGTIIDLDERAHEFEHSIEVQLPFLQKIYGERLRIVPICLGMQNMDSAKDIAEAVQKASARLKREAFIIASSDFTHFESAESAKMHDAHALDALKRLDEGKFFEQVRLRNLTICGYGPILSAMHYARLEGCRKAEILKYANSGDVTGDHNSVVAYCSAVFPLG
;
A
#
# COMPACT_ATOMS: atom_id res chain seq x y z
N MET A 1 -1.98 4.01 -21.28
CA MET A 1 -2.03 2.75 -20.48
C MET A 1 -0.62 2.41 -20.03
N ARG A 2 -0.40 2.29 -18.74
CA ARG A 2 0.89 1.94 -18.15
C ARG A 2 1.12 0.43 -18.26
N ARG A 3 2.27 0.02 -18.80
CA ARG A 3 2.68 -1.39 -18.90
C ARG A 3 3.36 -1.85 -17.62
N PRO A 4 3.35 -3.16 -17.28
CA PRO A 4 4.05 -3.66 -16.12
C PRO A 4 5.56 -3.42 -16.23
N ALA A 5 6.17 -2.91 -15.15
CA ALA A 5 7.61 -2.67 -15.06
C ALA A 5 8.37 -3.85 -14.41
N VAL A 6 7.69 -4.62 -13.54
CA VAL A 6 8.33 -5.67 -12.72
C VAL A 6 7.70 -7.06 -12.87
N ALA A 7 6.84 -7.26 -13.87
CA ALA A 7 6.35 -8.59 -14.22
C ALA A 7 7.52 -9.49 -14.67
N GLY A 8 7.62 -10.69 -14.10
CA GLY A 8 8.74 -11.63 -14.30
C GLY A 8 9.90 -11.45 -13.32
N SER A 9 9.91 -10.38 -12.50
CA SER A 9 10.93 -10.17 -11.47
C SER A 9 10.35 -10.11 -10.06
N PHE A 10 9.33 -9.28 -9.80
CA PHE A 10 8.67 -9.18 -8.49
C PHE A 10 7.50 -10.15 -8.34
N TYR A 11 6.88 -10.51 -9.45
CA TYR A 11 5.81 -11.50 -9.56
C TYR A 11 5.83 -12.14 -10.95
N PRO A 12 5.28 -13.35 -11.15
CA PRO A 12 5.29 -14.04 -12.44
C PRO A 12 4.64 -13.24 -13.57
N ALA A 13 5.27 -13.25 -14.74
CA ALA A 13 4.74 -12.61 -15.95
C ALA A 13 3.57 -13.39 -16.59
N GLN A 14 3.39 -14.66 -16.22
CA GLN A 14 2.33 -15.50 -16.77
C GLN A 14 1.12 -15.53 -15.82
N LYS A 15 -0.08 -15.35 -16.39
CA LYS A 15 -1.35 -15.30 -15.63
C LYS A 15 -1.57 -16.49 -14.69
N ALA A 16 -1.31 -17.69 -15.18
CA ALA A 16 -1.51 -18.92 -14.42
C ALA A 16 -0.54 -19.02 -13.23
N GLU A 17 0.74 -18.72 -13.47
CA GLU A 17 1.79 -18.73 -12.45
C GLU A 17 1.56 -17.67 -11.38
N LEU A 18 1.18 -16.46 -11.80
CA LEU A 18 0.84 -15.37 -10.88
C LEU A 18 -0.37 -15.74 -10.00
N GLY A 19 -1.39 -16.35 -10.60
CA GLY A 19 -2.55 -16.86 -9.87
C GLY A 19 -2.18 -17.92 -8.84
N ALA A 20 -1.25 -18.84 -9.20
CA ALA A 20 -0.74 -19.86 -8.31
C ALA A 20 0.09 -19.27 -7.16
N GLN A 21 0.96 -18.28 -7.43
CA GLN A 21 1.77 -17.63 -6.40
C GLN A 21 0.93 -16.82 -5.40
N ILE A 22 -0.15 -16.17 -5.86
CA ILE A 22 -1.11 -15.53 -4.94
C ILE A 22 -1.79 -16.58 -4.05
N ALA A 23 -2.21 -17.73 -4.63
CA ALA A 23 -2.82 -18.80 -3.87
C ALA A 23 -1.83 -19.43 -2.85
N GLU A 24 -0.57 -19.59 -3.22
CA GLU A 24 0.50 -20.04 -2.33
C GLU A 24 0.72 -19.05 -1.17
N SER A 25 0.76 -17.74 -1.47
CA SER A 25 0.89 -16.68 -0.45
C SER A 25 -0.24 -16.74 0.58
N LEU A 26 -1.47 -16.93 0.14
CA LEU A 26 -2.64 -17.11 1.01
C LEU A 26 -2.55 -18.40 1.83
N SER A 27 -2.16 -19.50 1.20
CA SER A 27 -1.99 -20.79 1.87
C SER A 27 -0.93 -20.75 2.95
N ARG A 28 0.23 -20.14 2.68
CA ARG A 28 1.30 -19.93 3.65
C ARG A 28 0.86 -19.07 4.85
N ALA A 29 0.02 -18.08 4.60
CA ALA A 29 -0.57 -17.25 5.65
C ALA A 29 -1.69 -17.98 6.44
N GLY A 30 -2.14 -19.15 6.00
CA GLY A 30 -3.31 -19.85 6.55
C GLY A 30 -4.63 -19.10 6.29
N LEU A 31 -4.70 -18.34 5.19
CA LEU A 31 -5.79 -17.42 4.89
C LEU A 31 -6.49 -17.78 3.57
N ALA A 32 -7.68 -17.21 3.38
CA ALA A 32 -8.44 -17.28 2.13
C ALA A 32 -9.07 -15.91 1.84
N LEU A 33 -9.22 -15.58 0.57
CA LEU A 33 -9.97 -14.41 0.15
C LEU A 33 -11.47 -14.71 0.21
N LYS A 34 -12.13 -14.22 1.25
CA LYS A 34 -13.58 -14.33 1.44
C LYS A 34 -14.19 -12.94 1.37
N LEU A 35 -15.01 -12.69 0.35
CA LEU A 35 -15.75 -11.44 0.23
C LEU A 35 -16.77 -11.32 1.36
N GLY A 36 -16.70 -10.21 2.07
CA GLY A 36 -17.60 -9.82 3.15
C GLY A 36 -18.11 -8.40 2.96
N ASN A 37 -18.79 -7.86 3.93
CA ASN A 37 -19.29 -6.49 3.91
C ASN A 37 -19.22 -5.86 5.31
N ALA A 38 -18.15 -6.15 6.05
CA ALA A 38 -17.95 -5.65 7.40
C ALA A 38 -17.80 -4.11 7.41
N ARG A 39 -17.16 -3.55 6.38
CA ARG A 39 -16.86 -2.09 6.25
C ARG A 39 -16.29 -1.50 7.54
N ASP A 40 -15.41 -2.24 8.15
CA ASP A 40 -14.87 -1.99 9.48
C ASP A 40 -13.43 -1.48 9.48
N ILE A 41 -12.88 -1.18 8.30
CA ILE A 41 -11.53 -0.64 8.12
C ILE A 41 -11.51 0.51 7.11
N ALA A 42 -10.68 1.54 7.36
CA ALA A 42 -10.55 2.72 6.50
C ALA A 42 -9.34 2.68 5.58
N ALA A 43 -8.24 2.04 5.99
CA ALA A 43 -7.00 1.96 5.24
C ALA A 43 -6.21 0.69 5.59
N ALA A 44 -5.16 0.40 4.81
CA ALA A 44 -4.24 -0.70 5.08
C ALA A 44 -2.79 -0.33 4.73
N VAL A 45 -1.84 -1.01 5.38
CA VAL A 45 -0.42 -1.06 4.98
C VAL A 45 -0.16 -2.41 4.34
N CYS A 46 0.49 -2.42 3.17
CA CYS A 46 0.84 -3.62 2.42
C CYS A 46 2.30 -3.54 1.96
N PRO A 47 3.11 -4.59 2.12
CA PRO A 47 4.47 -4.64 1.61
C PRO A 47 4.49 -4.76 0.07
N HIS A 48 5.64 -4.41 -0.55
CA HIS A 48 5.80 -4.40 -2.01
C HIS A 48 7.08 -5.05 -2.53
N ALA A 49 7.80 -5.80 -1.72
CA ALA A 49 8.86 -6.68 -2.20
C ALA A 49 8.31 -7.77 -3.13
N GLY A 50 9.18 -8.52 -3.80
CA GLY A 50 8.77 -9.64 -4.63
C GLY A 50 7.87 -10.63 -3.89
N TYR A 51 6.86 -11.15 -4.56
CA TYR A 51 5.82 -12.02 -3.97
C TYR A 51 6.37 -13.26 -3.27
N MET A 52 7.48 -13.79 -3.76
CA MET A 52 8.15 -14.92 -3.11
C MET A 52 8.58 -14.59 -1.67
N TYR A 53 8.87 -13.33 -1.37
CA TYR A 53 9.32 -12.88 -0.05
C TYR A 53 8.18 -12.29 0.80
N SER A 54 7.45 -11.31 0.24
CA SER A 54 6.46 -10.51 0.98
C SER A 54 5.00 -10.87 0.71
N GLY A 55 4.71 -11.66 -0.34
CA GLY A 55 3.33 -11.96 -0.75
C GLY A 55 2.48 -12.61 0.35
N TRP A 56 3.05 -13.52 1.13
CA TRP A 56 2.35 -14.14 2.25
C TRP A 56 2.07 -13.17 3.43
N VAL A 57 2.90 -12.13 3.60
CA VAL A 57 2.63 -11.05 4.56
C VAL A 57 1.53 -10.14 4.01
N ALA A 58 1.61 -9.75 2.73
CA ALA A 58 0.58 -8.95 2.07
C ALA A 58 -0.80 -9.63 2.13
N ALA A 59 -0.86 -10.96 2.05
CA ALA A 59 -2.09 -11.75 2.12
C ALA A 59 -2.94 -11.43 3.36
N PHE A 60 -2.34 -11.05 4.49
CA PHE A 60 -3.07 -10.66 5.70
C PHE A 60 -3.91 -9.40 5.46
N SER A 61 -3.33 -8.33 4.91
CA SER A 61 -4.08 -7.10 4.58
C SER A 61 -5.14 -7.36 3.51
N TYR A 62 -4.82 -8.13 2.46
CA TYR A 62 -5.77 -8.41 1.40
C TYR A 62 -6.94 -9.29 1.82
N SER A 63 -6.73 -10.23 2.76
CA SER A 63 -7.82 -11.01 3.34
C SER A 63 -8.77 -10.13 4.16
N ARG A 64 -8.24 -9.15 4.91
CA ARG A 64 -9.05 -8.17 5.63
C ARG A 64 -9.82 -7.23 4.68
N ILE A 65 -9.17 -6.75 3.61
CA ILE A 65 -9.82 -5.94 2.57
C ILE A 65 -10.96 -6.72 1.91
N ALA A 66 -10.75 -7.99 1.55
CA ALA A 66 -11.81 -8.82 0.98
C ALA A 66 -12.98 -9.02 1.95
N ALA A 67 -12.72 -9.23 3.24
CA ALA A 67 -13.75 -9.38 4.25
C ALA A 67 -14.53 -8.08 4.52
N ALA A 68 -13.88 -6.92 4.38
CA ALA A 68 -14.50 -5.62 4.59
C ALA A 68 -15.41 -5.19 3.42
N PHE A 69 -15.05 -5.54 2.18
CA PHE A 69 -15.69 -4.97 1.00
C PHE A 69 -16.11 -6.04 -0.03
N SER A 70 -17.38 -6.39 -0.08
CA SER A 70 -17.95 -7.21 -1.18
C SER A 70 -18.10 -6.42 -2.48
N LYS A 71 -18.34 -5.11 -2.37
CA LYS A 71 -18.26 -4.14 -3.46
C LYS A 71 -17.00 -3.31 -3.26
N PRO A 72 -16.10 -3.24 -4.25
CA PRO A 72 -14.86 -2.49 -4.07
C PRO A 72 -15.14 -0.99 -3.88
N PRO A 73 -14.49 -0.32 -2.91
CA PRO A 73 -14.36 1.12 -2.89
C PRO A 73 -13.42 1.57 -4.02
N VAL A 74 -13.21 2.88 -4.16
CA VAL A 74 -12.09 3.39 -4.96
C VAL A 74 -10.81 3.16 -4.17
N PHE A 75 -9.90 2.33 -4.68
CA PHE A 75 -8.61 2.10 -4.03
C PHE A 75 -7.62 3.20 -4.40
N VAL A 76 -7.32 4.09 -3.47
CA VAL A 76 -6.22 5.04 -3.59
C VAL A 76 -4.95 4.36 -3.09
N ILE A 77 -4.06 4.03 -4.02
CA ILE A 77 -2.82 3.31 -3.69
C ILE A 77 -1.68 4.32 -3.67
N VAL A 78 -1.15 4.57 -2.48
CA VAL A 78 -0.02 5.48 -2.28
C VAL A 78 1.25 4.66 -2.11
N GLY A 79 2.23 4.88 -2.98
CA GLY A 79 3.53 4.21 -2.95
C GLY A 79 4.69 5.19 -2.99
N PRO A 80 5.87 4.84 -2.43
CA PRO A 80 7.07 5.67 -2.54
C PRO A 80 7.58 5.70 -3.98
N ASN A 81 8.30 6.77 -4.32
CA ASN A 81 8.99 6.91 -5.59
C ASN A 81 10.45 6.47 -5.46
N HIS A 82 10.77 5.26 -5.91
CA HIS A 82 12.13 4.73 -5.90
C HIS A 82 12.97 5.21 -7.08
N THR A 83 12.32 5.70 -8.14
CA THR A 83 13.00 6.11 -9.38
C THR A 83 13.50 7.54 -9.34
N GLY A 84 12.93 8.38 -8.48
CA GLY A 84 13.18 9.82 -8.41
C GLY A 84 12.68 10.60 -9.63
N GLN A 85 11.89 9.97 -10.52
CA GLN A 85 11.35 10.63 -11.71
C GLN A 85 10.01 11.28 -11.44
N GLY A 86 9.68 12.30 -12.23
CA GLY A 86 8.39 12.97 -12.19
C GLY A 86 8.20 13.95 -11.03
N SER A 87 6.94 14.33 -10.80
CA SER A 87 6.55 15.28 -9.76
C SER A 87 6.71 14.70 -8.35
N PRO A 88 6.98 15.55 -7.34
CA PRO A 88 7.13 15.10 -5.95
C PRO A 88 5.93 14.35 -5.37
N VAL A 89 4.71 14.66 -5.82
CA VAL A 89 3.47 13.96 -5.51
C VAL A 89 2.70 13.78 -6.81
N ALA A 90 2.85 12.61 -7.42
CA ALA A 90 2.35 12.33 -8.76
C ALA A 90 1.14 11.41 -8.74
N LEU A 91 0.02 11.82 -9.36
CA LEU A 91 -1.18 11.01 -9.55
C LEU A 91 -1.27 10.57 -11.00
N SER A 92 -1.43 9.25 -11.22
CA SER A 92 -1.65 8.66 -12.55
C SER A 92 -3.14 8.66 -12.92
N GLN A 93 -3.43 8.96 -14.19
CA GLN A 93 -4.75 8.82 -14.80
C GLN A 93 -4.85 7.66 -15.80
N GLN A 94 -3.77 6.90 -15.96
CA GLN A 94 -3.75 5.77 -16.88
C GLN A 94 -4.34 4.51 -16.27
N ASP A 95 -4.94 3.67 -17.12
CA ASP A 95 -5.19 2.28 -16.80
C ASP A 95 -3.86 1.54 -16.71
N TRP A 96 -3.77 0.55 -15.83
CA TRP A 96 -2.55 -0.21 -15.59
C TRP A 96 -2.70 -1.65 -16.06
N ASP A 97 -1.79 -2.10 -16.92
CA ASP A 97 -1.75 -3.48 -17.40
C ASP A 97 -1.00 -4.38 -16.42
N THR A 98 -1.47 -5.61 -16.25
CA THR A 98 -0.84 -6.68 -15.47
C THR A 98 -1.08 -8.02 -16.16
N PRO A 99 -0.37 -9.10 -15.80
CA PRO A 99 -0.67 -10.43 -16.34
C PRO A 99 -2.09 -10.93 -16.07
N LEU A 100 -2.81 -10.36 -15.08
CA LEU A 100 -4.20 -10.70 -14.79
C LEU A 100 -5.22 -9.87 -15.60
N GLY A 101 -4.75 -8.90 -16.39
CA GLY A 101 -5.56 -7.99 -17.18
C GLY A 101 -5.44 -6.54 -16.72
N ILE A 102 -6.34 -5.69 -17.17
CA ILE A 102 -6.27 -4.25 -16.96
C ILE A 102 -6.91 -3.87 -15.62
N ALA A 103 -6.12 -3.23 -14.74
CA ALA A 103 -6.65 -2.50 -13.59
C ALA A 103 -7.11 -1.11 -14.05
N LYS A 104 -8.41 -0.86 -13.98
CA LYS A 104 -9.02 0.39 -14.45
C LYS A 104 -8.77 1.54 -13.49
N ASN A 105 -8.23 2.63 -14.02
CA ASN A 105 -8.10 3.89 -13.30
C ASN A 105 -9.46 4.57 -13.13
N ASP A 106 -9.67 5.19 -11.96
CA ASP A 106 -10.81 6.07 -11.72
C ASP A 106 -10.40 7.53 -11.95
N ALA A 107 -10.32 7.90 -13.24
CA ALA A 107 -9.85 9.22 -13.65
C ALA A 107 -10.73 10.37 -13.13
N GLU A 108 -12.04 10.14 -12.90
CA GLU A 108 -12.93 11.14 -12.31
C GLU A 108 -12.55 11.39 -10.84
N PHE A 109 -12.37 10.32 -10.07
CA PHE A 109 -11.98 10.42 -8.68
C PHE A 109 -10.57 11.02 -8.54
N GLY A 110 -9.63 10.61 -9.39
CA GLY A 110 -8.28 11.18 -9.42
C GLY A 110 -8.26 12.67 -9.72
N LYS A 111 -9.05 13.14 -10.69
CA LYS A 111 -9.20 14.59 -10.97
C LYS A 111 -9.77 15.35 -9.79
N GLU A 112 -10.71 14.76 -9.07
CA GLU A 112 -11.29 15.42 -7.90
C GLU A 112 -10.28 15.48 -6.74
N ILE A 113 -9.43 14.45 -6.56
CA ILE A 113 -8.31 14.50 -5.60
C ILE A 113 -7.39 15.68 -5.93
N VAL A 114 -6.95 15.82 -7.19
CA VAL A 114 -6.07 16.94 -7.60
C VAL A 114 -6.71 18.32 -7.35
N LYS A 115 -8.01 18.46 -7.56
CA LYS A 115 -8.73 19.71 -7.24
C LYS A 115 -8.84 20.00 -5.74
N CYS A 116 -8.82 18.96 -4.91
CA CYS A 116 -8.93 19.07 -3.45
C CYS A 116 -7.59 19.22 -2.75
N GLY A 117 -6.52 18.73 -3.36
CA GLY A 117 -5.14 18.84 -2.89
C GLY A 117 -4.48 20.15 -3.32
N THR A 118 -3.30 20.41 -2.76
CA THR A 118 -2.52 21.62 -3.04
C THR A 118 -1.18 21.33 -3.72
N ILE A 119 -0.68 20.09 -3.59
CA ILE A 119 0.66 19.70 -4.07
C ILE A 119 0.62 18.46 -4.99
N ILE A 120 -0.57 17.96 -5.33
CA ILE A 120 -0.75 16.75 -6.11
C ILE A 120 -0.82 17.12 -7.59
N ASP A 121 0.14 16.63 -8.38
CA ASP A 121 0.19 16.84 -9.83
C ASP A 121 -0.28 15.62 -10.61
N LEU A 122 -0.84 15.84 -11.80
CA LEU A 122 -1.04 14.76 -12.77
C LEU A 122 0.29 14.50 -13.49
N ASP A 123 0.94 13.39 -13.20
CA ASP A 123 2.22 13.05 -13.81
C ASP A 123 2.40 11.53 -13.96
N GLU A 124 2.51 11.08 -15.19
CA GLU A 124 2.70 9.66 -15.53
C GLU A 124 4.17 9.21 -15.44
N ARG A 125 5.14 10.15 -15.53
CA ARG A 125 6.57 9.84 -15.52
C ARG A 125 7.03 9.21 -14.21
N ALA A 126 6.45 9.65 -13.09
CA ALA A 126 6.74 9.08 -11.77
C ALA A 126 6.36 7.60 -11.68
N HIS A 127 5.42 7.15 -12.51
CA HIS A 127 4.87 5.80 -12.45
C HIS A 127 5.50 4.83 -13.45
N GLU A 128 6.19 5.32 -14.49
CA GLU A 128 6.59 4.52 -15.65
C GLU A 128 7.39 3.26 -15.26
N PHE A 129 8.36 3.41 -14.37
CA PHE A 129 9.24 2.33 -13.91
C PHE A 129 9.10 2.02 -12.41
N GLU A 130 8.15 2.68 -11.73
CA GLU A 130 7.94 2.49 -10.29
C GLU A 130 7.11 1.24 -10.01
N HIS A 131 7.58 0.41 -9.07
CA HIS A 131 7.00 -0.90 -8.77
C HIS A 131 6.07 -0.93 -7.55
N SER A 132 6.24 0.00 -6.59
CA SER A 132 5.57 -0.06 -5.29
C SER A 132 4.05 -0.14 -5.36
N ILE A 133 3.44 0.55 -6.33
CA ILE A 133 2.00 0.52 -6.56
C ILE A 133 1.60 -0.69 -7.43
N GLU A 134 2.40 -1.01 -8.44
CA GLU A 134 2.15 -2.11 -9.37
C GLU A 134 2.00 -3.45 -8.65
N VAL A 135 2.87 -3.71 -7.68
CA VAL A 135 2.90 -4.95 -6.90
C VAL A 135 1.59 -5.18 -6.12
N GLN A 136 0.84 -4.12 -5.81
CA GLN A 136 -0.44 -4.22 -5.11
C GLN A 136 -1.59 -4.71 -5.99
N LEU A 137 -1.50 -4.49 -7.30
CA LEU A 137 -2.62 -4.69 -8.23
C LEU A 137 -3.06 -6.15 -8.37
N PRO A 138 -2.18 -7.16 -8.51
CA PRO A 138 -2.61 -8.52 -8.74
C PRO A 138 -3.46 -9.12 -7.60
N PHE A 139 -3.18 -8.78 -6.34
CA PHE A 139 -4.04 -9.19 -5.22
C PHE A 139 -5.44 -8.57 -5.32
N LEU A 140 -5.53 -7.27 -5.61
CA LEU A 140 -6.80 -6.58 -5.78
C LEU A 140 -7.59 -7.12 -6.98
N GLN A 141 -6.91 -7.39 -8.10
CA GLN A 141 -7.54 -8.01 -9.27
C GLN A 141 -8.05 -9.43 -8.98
N LYS A 142 -7.32 -10.20 -8.16
CA LYS A 142 -7.78 -11.54 -7.73
C LYS A 142 -9.05 -11.45 -6.90
N ILE A 143 -9.21 -10.39 -6.09
CA ILE A 143 -10.40 -10.18 -5.24
C ILE A 143 -11.58 -9.65 -6.06
N TYR A 144 -11.36 -8.62 -6.89
CA TYR A 144 -12.45 -7.82 -7.47
C TYR A 144 -12.61 -7.96 -8.99
N GLY A 145 -11.60 -8.50 -9.70
CA GLY A 145 -11.63 -8.64 -11.15
C GLY A 145 -11.85 -7.29 -11.85
N GLU A 146 -12.73 -7.26 -12.82
CA GLU A 146 -13.06 -6.06 -13.63
C GLU A 146 -13.75 -4.94 -12.84
N ARG A 147 -14.26 -5.23 -11.64
CA ARG A 147 -14.88 -4.23 -10.77
C ARG A 147 -13.86 -3.34 -10.05
N LEU A 148 -12.58 -3.70 -10.07
CA LEU A 148 -11.51 -2.92 -9.47
C LEU A 148 -11.43 -1.52 -10.07
N ARG A 149 -11.32 -0.49 -9.21
CA ARG A 149 -11.03 0.89 -9.58
C ARG A 149 -9.89 1.40 -8.71
N ILE A 150 -8.87 1.97 -9.34
CA ILE A 150 -7.66 2.43 -8.67
C ILE A 150 -7.40 3.92 -8.94
N VAL A 151 -6.76 4.58 -7.99
CA VAL A 151 -6.12 5.89 -8.16
C VAL A 151 -4.70 5.78 -7.62
N PRO A 152 -3.70 5.63 -8.50
CA PRO A 152 -2.30 5.52 -8.11
C PRO A 152 -1.70 6.89 -7.75
N ILE A 153 -1.02 7.00 -6.60
CA ILE A 153 -0.27 8.19 -6.17
C ILE A 153 1.16 7.76 -5.83
N CYS A 154 2.13 8.26 -6.59
CA CYS A 154 3.56 8.05 -6.37
C CYS A 154 4.12 9.23 -5.56
N LEU A 155 4.72 8.94 -4.40
CA LEU A 155 5.14 9.94 -3.42
C LEU A 155 6.67 10.00 -3.31
N GLY A 156 7.27 10.99 -3.96
CA GLY A 156 8.71 11.28 -3.87
C GLY A 156 9.04 12.20 -2.68
N MET A 157 8.17 13.19 -2.40
CA MET A 157 8.32 14.09 -1.27
C MET A 157 7.62 13.53 -0.02
N GLN A 158 8.32 12.66 0.70
CA GLN A 158 7.78 12.00 1.89
C GLN A 158 7.97 12.87 3.14
N ASN A 159 6.94 13.62 3.53
CA ASN A 159 6.89 14.40 4.75
C ASN A 159 5.45 14.50 5.30
N MET A 160 5.27 15.13 6.47
CA MET A 160 3.98 15.27 7.13
C MET A 160 2.98 16.09 6.30
N ASP A 161 3.44 17.12 5.60
CA ASP A 161 2.55 18.02 4.85
C ASP A 161 2.01 17.33 3.61
N SER A 162 2.87 16.61 2.86
CA SER A 162 2.42 15.83 1.70
C SER A 162 1.48 14.69 2.09
N ALA A 163 1.75 14.03 3.22
CA ALA A 163 0.88 12.97 3.73
C ALA A 163 -0.51 13.50 4.11
N LYS A 164 -0.58 14.65 4.78
CA LYS A 164 -1.83 15.32 5.14
C LYS A 164 -2.60 15.79 3.90
N ASP A 165 -1.92 16.45 2.96
CA ASP A 165 -2.56 16.93 1.73
C ASP A 165 -3.21 15.79 0.95
N ILE A 166 -2.52 14.66 0.78
CA ILE A 166 -3.07 13.45 0.14
C ILE A 166 -4.31 12.96 0.89
N ALA A 167 -4.22 12.75 2.18
CA ALA A 167 -5.31 12.20 2.99
C ALA A 167 -6.56 13.09 2.97
N GLU A 168 -6.38 14.40 3.19
CA GLU A 168 -7.47 15.36 3.14
C GLU A 168 -8.08 15.49 1.74
N ALA A 169 -7.25 15.47 0.69
CA ALA A 169 -7.74 15.51 -0.69
C ALA A 169 -8.59 14.29 -1.02
N VAL A 170 -8.17 13.09 -0.60
CA VAL A 170 -8.95 11.85 -0.77
C VAL A 170 -10.28 11.92 -0.03
N GLN A 171 -10.29 12.38 1.23
CA GLN A 171 -11.51 12.51 2.02
C GLN A 171 -12.48 13.53 1.39
N LYS A 172 -11.97 14.70 0.99
CA LYS A 172 -12.78 15.73 0.32
C LYS A 172 -13.36 15.24 -1.00
N ALA A 173 -12.57 14.51 -1.82
CA ALA A 173 -13.03 13.92 -3.07
C ALA A 173 -14.12 12.86 -2.83
N SER A 174 -13.92 11.97 -1.84
CA SER A 174 -14.91 10.98 -1.41
C SER A 174 -16.23 11.62 -1.03
N ALA A 175 -16.20 12.67 -0.21
CA ALA A 175 -17.39 13.40 0.22
C ALA A 175 -18.12 14.11 -0.94
N ARG A 176 -17.37 14.78 -1.83
CA ARG A 176 -17.95 15.51 -2.98
C ARG A 176 -18.60 14.59 -4.00
N LEU A 177 -17.94 13.46 -4.30
CA LEU A 177 -18.45 12.49 -5.26
C LEU A 177 -19.42 11.48 -4.64
N LYS A 178 -19.58 11.49 -3.31
CA LYS A 178 -20.38 10.51 -2.54
C LYS A 178 -19.99 9.06 -2.87
N ARG A 179 -18.68 8.83 -2.95
CA ARG A 179 -18.09 7.54 -3.28
C ARG A 179 -17.09 7.13 -2.21
N GLU A 180 -17.18 5.89 -1.77
CA GLU A 180 -16.30 5.32 -0.77
C GLU A 180 -14.88 5.18 -1.33
N ALA A 181 -13.88 5.64 -0.58
CA ALA A 181 -12.48 5.48 -0.87
C ALA A 181 -11.79 4.63 0.21
N PHE A 182 -10.70 3.97 -0.16
CA PHE A 182 -9.86 3.19 0.74
C PHE A 182 -8.40 3.42 0.40
N ILE A 183 -7.58 3.83 1.36
CA ILE A 183 -6.15 4.04 1.13
C ILE A 183 -5.37 2.76 1.39
N ILE A 184 -4.54 2.37 0.41
CA ILE A 184 -3.49 1.36 0.57
C ILE A 184 -2.16 2.09 0.62
N ALA A 185 -1.48 2.03 1.77
CA ALA A 185 -0.10 2.47 1.91
C ALA A 185 0.83 1.32 1.52
N SER A 186 1.57 1.49 0.45
CA SER A 186 2.56 0.53 -0.03
C SER A 186 3.92 0.81 0.60
N SER A 187 4.42 -0.10 1.44
CA SER A 187 5.70 0.08 2.13
C SER A 187 6.28 -1.22 2.63
N ASP A 188 7.57 -1.40 2.37
CA ASP A 188 8.41 -2.31 3.14
C ASP A 188 8.99 -1.56 4.36
N PHE A 189 9.48 -2.29 5.36
CA PHE A 189 10.07 -1.78 6.60
C PHE A 189 11.60 -1.78 6.50
N THR A 190 12.32 -1.98 7.60
CA THR A 190 13.79 -1.88 7.63
C THR A 190 14.46 -2.78 6.60
N HIS A 191 15.48 -2.23 5.90
CA HIS A 191 16.25 -2.88 4.84
C HIS A 191 17.70 -3.09 5.24
N PHE A 192 18.24 -4.26 4.84
CA PHE A 192 19.67 -4.59 4.85
C PHE A 192 20.33 -4.59 6.23
N GLU A 193 19.56 -4.88 7.25
CA GLU A 193 20.02 -5.13 8.62
C GLU A 193 19.81 -6.59 9.01
N SER A 194 20.42 -7.03 10.13
CA SER A 194 20.07 -8.33 10.69
C SER A 194 18.60 -8.38 11.12
N ALA A 195 17.99 -9.55 11.09
CA ALA A 195 16.58 -9.72 11.48
C ALA A 195 16.29 -9.23 12.91
N GLU A 196 17.24 -9.38 13.83
CA GLU A 196 17.14 -8.89 15.21
C GLU A 196 17.18 -7.35 15.25
N SER A 197 18.15 -6.74 14.55
CA SER A 197 18.27 -5.27 14.45
C SER A 197 17.02 -4.66 13.80
N ALA A 198 16.58 -5.19 12.67
CA ALA A 198 15.39 -4.74 11.96
C ALA A 198 14.15 -4.79 12.88
N LYS A 199 13.93 -5.91 13.59
CA LYS A 199 12.82 -6.07 14.54
C LYS A 199 12.88 -5.05 15.68
N MET A 200 14.07 -4.80 16.22
CA MET A 200 14.26 -3.84 17.32
C MET A 200 14.01 -2.39 16.85
N HIS A 201 14.51 -2.03 15.68
CA HIS A 201 14.33 -0.71 15.10
C HIS A 201 12.88 -0.45 14.70
N ASP A 202 12.27 -1.38 13.98
CA ASP A 202 10.89 -1.27 13.52
C ASP A 202 9.87 -1.27 14.68
N ALA A 203 10.20 -1.88 15.84
CA ALA A 203 9.30 -1.92 16.98
C ALA A 203 8.83 -0.52 17.43
N HIS A 204 9.69 0.49 17.32
CA HIS A 204 9.36 1.88 17.68
C HIS A 204 8.37 2.52 16.69
N ALA A 205 8.56 2.30 15.40
CA ALA A 205 7.64 2.76 14.36
C ALA A 205 6.30 2.02 14.44
N LEU A 206 6.34 0.71 14.66
CA LEU A 206 5.14 -0.13 14.83
C LEU A 206 4.32 0.24 16.06
N ASP A 207 4.96 0.63 17.18
CA ASP A 207 4.24 1.11 18.37
C ASP A 207 3.52 2.43 18.07
N ALA A 208 4.18 3.39 17.42
CA ALA A 208 3.56 4.64 17.01
C ALA A 208 2.42 4.41 15.99
N LEU A 209 2.61 3.50 15.02
CA LEU A 209 1.58 3.09 14.06
C LEU A 209 0.36 2.51 14.77
N LYS A 210 0.55 1.58 15.72
CA LYS A 210 -0.56 1.00 16.52
C LYS A 210 -1.39 2.04 17.24
N ARG A 211 -0.74 3.07 17.78
CA ARG A 211 -1.40 4.16 18.52
C ARG A 211 -1.99 5.24 17.61
N LEU A 212 -1.79 5.10 16.29
CA LEU A 212 -2.16 6.12 15.30
C LEU A 212 -1.54 7.50 15.61
N ASP A 213 -0.30 7.49 16.13
CA ASP A 213 0.48 8.68 16.46
C ASP A 213 1.42 9.02 15.30
N GLU A 214 0.94 9.83 14.36
CA GLU A 214 1.65 10.24 13.15
C GLU A 214 2.95 10.99 13.47
N GLY A 215 2.88 11.91 14.45
CA GLY A 215 4.03 12.70 14.86
C GLY A 215 5.14 11.83 15.41
N LYS A 216 4.78 10.87 16.29
CA LYS A 216 5.75 9.93 16.85
C LYS A 216 6.28 8.94 15.82
N PHE A 217 5.44 8.46 14.90
CA PHE A 217 5.88 7.61 13.79
C PHE A 217 6.94 8.32 12.95
N PHE A 218 6.67 9.54 12.50
CA PHE A 218 7.62 10.33 11.71
C PHE A 218 8.90 10.65 12.49
N GLU A 219 8.79 11.01 13.77
CA GLU A 219 9.93 11.23 14.66
C GLU A 219 10.82 9.99 14.73
N GLN A 220 10.26 8.79 14.96
CA GLN A 220 11.04 7.55 15.04
C GLN A 220 11.75 7.23 13.72
N VAL A 221 11.07 7.38 12.58
CA VAL A 221 11.69 7.21 11.26
C VAL A 221 12.90 8.11 11.11
N ARG A 222 12.78 9.39 11.47
CA ARG A 222 13.85 10.40 11.30
C ARG A 222 15.00 10.23 12.30
N LEU A 223 14.70 10.10 13.58
CA LEU A 223 15.70 10.02 14.65
C LEU A 223 16.55 8.74 14.55
N ARG A 224 15.97 7.66 14.09
CA ARG A 224 16.64 6.35 14.02
C ARG A 224 17.13 6.02 12.61
N ASN A 225 16.94 6.92 11.63
CA ASN A 225 17.23 6.69 10.21
C ASN A 225 16.65 5.37 9.71
N LEU A 226 15.38 5.05 10.09
CA LEU A 226 14.75 3.82 9.66
C LEU A 226 14.61 3.80 8.14
N THR A 227 14.98 2.70 7.54
CA THR A 227 14.94 2.50 6.09
C THR A 227 13.56 2.03 5.60
N ILE A 228 12.48 2.51 6.24
CA ILE A 228 11.09 2.28 5.82
C ILE A 228 10.86 3.06 4.54
N CYS A 229 10.80 2.35 3.40
CA CYS A 229 10.76 3.01 2.09
C CYS A 229 9.50 3.84 1.84
N GLY A 230 8.35 3.41 2.37
CA GLY A 230 7.05 4.07 2.21
C GLY A 230 6.53 4.73 3.49
N TYR A 231 7.37 5.40 4.27
CA TYR A 231 6.90 6.07 5.49
C TYR A 231 5.91 7.21 5.20
N GLY A 232 6.04 7.91 4.08
CA GLY A 232 5.08 8.91 3.64
C GLY A 232 3.72 8.32 3.27
N PRO A 233 3.64 7.26 2.44
CA PRO A 233 2.44 6.46 2.25
C PRO A 233 1.78 6.00 3.55
N ILE A 234 2.56 5.48 4.52
CA ILE A 234 2.03 5.08 5.83
C ILE A 234 1.43 6.28 6.57
N LEU A 235 2.12 7.43 6.60
CA LEU A 235 1.59 8.66 7.18
C LEU A 235 0.30 9.12 6.51
N SER A 236 0.18 9.01 5.18
CA SER A 236 -1.06 9.33 4.45
C SER A 236 -2.21 8.43 4.88
N ALA A 237 -1.96 7.12 5.03
CA ALA A 237 -2.97 6.18 5.50
C ALA A 237 -3.35 6.43 6.97
N MET A 238 -2.39 6.75 7.85
CA MET A 238 -2.64 7.09 9.24
C MET A 238 -3.52 8.35 9.36
N HIS A 239 -3.17 9.39 8.60
CA HIS A 239 -3.93 10.65 8.62
C HIS A 239 -5.37 10.44 8.10
N TYR A 240 -5.50 9.74 6.96
CA TYR A 240 -6.81 9.41 6.40
C TYR A 240 -7.65 8.57 7.38
N ALA A 241 -7.07 7.53 7.98
CA ALA A 241 -7.75 6.70 8.96
C ALA A 241 -8.27 7.52 10.16
N ARG A 242 -7.48 8.49 10.63
CA ARG A 242 -7.90 9.39 11.71
C ARG A 242 -9.05 10.30 11.28
N LEU A 243 -9.03 10.81 10.05
CA LEU A 243 -10.14 11.60 9.49
C LEU A 243 -11.43 10.79 9.37
N GLU A 244 -11.32 9.46 9.12
CA GLU A 244 -12.43 8.51 9.07
C GLU A 244 -12.85 8.00 10.48
N GLY A 245 -12.24 8.50 11.56
CA GLY A 245 -12.63 8.18 12.93
C GLY A 245 -11.92 6.98 13.56
N CYS A 246 -10.90 6.40 12.89
CA CYS A 246 -10.07 5.37 13.49
C CYS A 246 -9.28 5.92 14.67
N ARG A 247 -9.04 5.08 15.68
CA ARG A 247 -8.30 5.45 16.91
C ARG A 247 -7.01 4.66 17.10
N LYS A 248 -6.82 3.61 16.30
CA LYS A 248 -5.67 2.70 16.39
C LYS A 248 -5.45 2.03 15.05
N ALA A 249 -4.27 1.44 14.86
CA ALA A 249 -4.03 0.45 13.83
C ALA A 249 -3.89 -0.93 14.46
N GLU A 250 -4.20 -1.96 13.68
CA GLU A 250 -3.98 -3.37 14.01
C GLU A 250 -2.85 -3.91 13.12
N ILE A 251 -1.74 -4.36 13.74
CA ILE A 251 -0.68 -5.07 13.04
C ILE A 251 -1.11 -6.52 12.87
N LEU A 252 -1.37 -6.91 11.64
CA LEU A 252 -1.82 -8.26 11.31
C LEU A 252 -0.65 -9.24 11.22
N LYS A 253 0.47 -8.78 10.65
CA LYS A 253 1.69 -9.57 10.51
C LYS A 253 2.91 -8.66 10.38
N TYR A 254 3.99 -9.04 11.07
CA TYR A 254 5.34 -8.53 10.84
C TYR A 254 6.26 -9.75 10.60
N ALA A 255 7.10 -9.67 9.58
CA ALA A 255 8.03 -10.73 9.18
C ALA A 255 9.18 -10.12 8.36
N ASN A 256 10.11 -10.94 7.89
CA ASN A 256 11.21 -10.48 7.05
C ASN A 256 11.60 -11.51 5.98
N SER A 257 12.48 -11.13 5.06
CA SER A 257 12.91 -12.00 3.96
C SER A 257 13.63 -13.27 4.45
N GLY A 258 14.28 -13.22 5.61
CA GLY A 258 14.95 -14.37 6.24
C GLY A 258 13.97 -15.50 6.60
N ASP A 259 12.71 -15.18 6.86
CA ASP A 259 11.66 -16.19 7.12
C ASP A 259 11.36 -17.07 5.88
N VAL A 260 11.84 -16.66 4.70
CA VAL A 260 11.74 -17.40 3.45
C VAL A 260 13.07 -17.96 3.01
N THR A 261 14.14 -17.17 3.10
CA THR A 261 15.48 -17.53 2.57
C THR A 261 16.32 -18.33 3.55
N GLY A 262 16.04 -18.24 4.87
CA GLY A 262 16.88 -18.76 5.95
C GLY A 262 18.08 -17.86 6.26
N ASP A 263 18.33 -16.78 5.51
CA ASP A 263 19.39 -15.82 5.82
C ASP A 263 18.81 -14.66 6.66
N HIS A 264 19.25 -14.57 7.91
CA HIS A 264 18.84 -13.56 8.87
C HIS A 264 19.90 -12.46 9.10
N ASN A 265 21.03 -12.49 8.36
CA ASN A 265 22.10 -11.50 8.53
C ASN A 265 21.81 -10.17 7.82
N SER A 266 21.08 -10.22 6.71
CA SER A 266 20.70 -9.04 5.94
C SER A 266 19.30 -9.24 5.38
N VAL A 267 18.29 -8.60 5.99
CA VAL A 267 16.88 -8.81 5.63
C VAL A 267 16.20 -7.53 5.14
N VAL A 268 15.08 -7.71 4.47
CA VAL A 268 14.04 -6.69 4.30
C VAL A 268 12.85 -7.08 5.17
N ALA A 269 12.39 -6.17 6.01
CA ALA A 269 11.25 -6.40 6.88
C ALA A 269 9.93 -5.98 6.23
N TYR A 270 8.86 -6.66 6.57
CA TYR A 270 7.52 -6.51 5.99
C TYR A 270 6.47 -6.36 7.09
N CYS A 271 5.50 -5.50 6.83
CA CYS A 271 4.36 -5.33 7.73
C CYS A 271 3.05 -5.31 6.95
N SER A 272 2.08 -6.07 7.44
CA SER A 272 0.67 -5.91 7.12
C SER A 272 -0.06 -5.31 8.30
N ALA A 273 -0.81 -4.24 8.05
CA ALA A 273 -1.63 -3.58 9.07
C ALA A 273 -2.93 -3.06 8.46
N VAL A 274 -3.94 -2.89 9.30
CA VAL A 274 -5.20 -2.22 8.94
C VAL A 274 -5.57 -1.18 9.98
N PHE A 275 -6.46 -0.26 9.60
CA PHE A 275 -6.97 0.80 10.47
C PHE A 275 -8.46 0.58 10.71
N PRO A 276 -8.83 -0.08 11.83
CA PRO A 276 -10.24 -0.35 12.14
C PRO A 276 -11.01 0.94 12.44
N LEU A 277 -12.22 1.02 11.88
CA LEU A 277 -13.22 2.02 12.27
C LEU A 277 -13.68 1.73 13.71
N GLY A 278 -13.93 2.77 14.47
CA GLY A 278 -14.29 2.68 15.89
C GLY A 278 -15.72 2.23 16.12
#